data_6ac44dca0fe1743b614a98822267865e
#
_entry.id   6ac44dca0fe1743b614a98822267865e
#
_cell.length_a   1.000
_cell.length_b   1.000
_cell.length_c   1.000
_cell.angle_alpha   90.00
_cell.angle_beta   90.00
_cell.angle_gamma   90.00
#
_symmetry.space_group_name_H-M   'P 1'
#
loop_
_entity.id
_entity.type
_entity.pdbx_description
1 polymer ?
#
loop_
_entity_poly.entity_id
_entity_poly.type
_entity_poly.pdbx_seq_one_letter_code
_entity_poly.pdbx_strand_id
1 'polypeptide(L)'
;LIDRLDYAVMIRKRIYLTAAIFLLVVSFSAYYLYRVNRSARSRLEYANGLIEVNPRKALADVEQINRTFLSERNYMMCDLVKAGALIGMQEYLVPDSLLNIVSPYFKYKADSLHLTEIYYYRGEIARHSNFLLEAVEYFTLCTQYNNDVYDLRELNFYLNNFKGQVYHTKHMMKEEKEAKLAALSLGKELNNPS
;
A
#
# COMPACT_ATOMS: atom_id res chain seq x y z
N LEU A 1 18.16 1.00 66.42
CA LEU A 1 17.79 -0.17 65.50
C LEU A 1 16.42 0.02 64.92
N ILE A 2 15.44 0.54 65.63
CA ILE A 2 14.05 0.81 65.18
C ILE A 2 14.05 1.85 64.09
N ASP A 3 14.81 2.97 64.21
CA ASP A 3 14.88 4.03 63.19
C ASP A 3 15.42 3.54 61.82
N ARG A 4 16.33 2.56 61.82
CA ARG A 4 16.85 1.97 60.56
C ARG A 4 15.83 1.08 59.86
N LEU A 5 14.98 0.39 60.61
CA LEU A 5 13.92 -0.44 60.08
C LEU A 5 12.81 0.43 59.43
N ASP A 6 12.40 1.49 60.10
CA ASP A 6 11.40 2.42 59.58
C ASP A 6 11.89 3.14 58.34
N TYR A 7 13.16 3.52 58.28
CA TYR A 7 13.79 4.12 57.11
C TYR A 7 13.82 3.14 55.92
N ALA A 8 14.16 1.86 56.15
CA ALA A 8 14.16 0.84 55.07
C ALA A 8 12.75 0.56 54.54
N VAL A 9 11.73 0.54 55.40
CA VAL A 9 10.32 0.39 55.01
C VAL A 9 9.85 1.58 54.19
N MET A 10 10.22 2.80 54.57
CA MET A 10 9.87 4.01 53.83
C MET A 10 10.52 4.05 52.46
N ILE A 11 11.78 3.64 52.31
CA ILE A 11 12.44 3.53 51.00
C ILE A 11 11.75 2.50 50.11
N ARG A 12 11.43 1.32 50.62
CA ARG A 12 10.70 0.29 49.87
C ARG A 12 9.35 0.81 49.39
N LYS A 13 8.56 1.47 50.23
CA LYS A 13 7.28 2.08 49.82
C LYS A 13 7.45 3.10 48.68
N ARG A 14 8.49 3.96 48.77
CA ARG A 14 8.79 4.92 47.69
C ARG A 14 9.17 4.21 46.38
N ILE A 15 9.99 3.17 46.44
CA ILE A 15 10.37 2.37 45.27
C ILE A 15 9.13 1.73 44.61
N TYR A 16 8.25 1.13 45.41
CA TYR A 16 7.01 0.54 44.88
C TYR A 16 6.10 1.60 44.29
N LEU A 17 5.97 2.77 44.90
CA LEU A 17 5.15 3.86 44.38
C LEU A 17 5.70 4.38 43.02
N THR A 18 7.02 4.61 42.94
CA THR A 18 7.65 5.06 41.71
C THR A 18 7.52 4.01 40.58
N ALA A 19 7.70 2.72 40.91
CA ALA A 19 7.51 1.62 39.97
C ALA A 19 6.03 1.55 39.47
N ALA A 20 5.07 1.71 40.37
CA ALA A 20 3.65 1.72 40.01
C ALA A 20 3.30 2.91 39.08
N ILE A 21 3.81 4.11 39.39
CA ILE A 21 3.62 5.30 38.55
C ILE A 21 4.25 5.06 37.17
N PHE A 22 5.47 4.51 37.14
CA PHE A 22 6.14 4.20 35.85
C PHE A 22 5.33 3.22 35.01
N LEU A 23 4.83 2.13 35.60
CA LEU A 23 3.98 1.14 34.92
C LEU A 23 2.69 1.77 34.40
N LEU A 24 2.07 2.67 35.18
CA LEU A 24 0.86 3.39 34.71
C LEU A 24 1.17 4.28 33.51
N VAL A 25 2.27 5.01 33.51
CA VAL A 25 2.68 5.87 32.39
C VAL A 25 2.96 5.04 31.14
N VAL A 26 3.69 3.93 31.29
CA VAL A 26 3.98 3.02 30.17
C VAL A 26 2.69 2.42 29.60
N SER A 27 1.79 1.94 30.47
CA SER A 27 0.51 1.36 30.05
C SER A 27 -0.37 2.38 29.34
N PHE A 28 -0.44 3.61 29.86
CA PHE A 28 -1.22 4.68 29.23
C PHE A 28 -0.63 5.06 27.88
N SER A 29 0.69 5.18 27.77
CA SER A 29 1.39 5.48 26.52
C SER A 29 1.16 4.38 25.48
N ALA A 30 1.27 3.12 25.88
CA ALA A 30 1.00 1.98 25.00
C ALA A 30 -0.46 1.96 24.51
N TYR A 31 -1.40 2.21 25.41
CA TYR A 31 -2.82 2.31 25.05
C TYR A 31 -3.10 3.49 24.09
N TYR A 32 -2.47 4.64 24.34
CA TYR A 32 -2.60 5.81 23.45
C TYR A 32 -2.08 5.49 22.04
N LEU A 33 -0.86 4.92 21.95
CA LEU A 33 -0.26 4.51 20.67
C LEU A 33 -1.13 3.47 19.95
N TYR A 34 -1.66 2.50 20.67
CA TYR A 34 -2.59 1.52 20.10
C TYR A 34 -3.85 2.20 19.51
N ARG A 35 -4.46 3.11 20.25
CA ARG A 35 -5.66 3.83 19.77
C ARG A 35 -5.39 4.67 18.55
N VAL A 36 -4.28 5.42 18.54
CA VAL A 36 -3.88 6.26 17.40
C VAL A 36 -3.70 5.38 16.15
N ASN A 37 -2.97 4.28 16.28
CA ASN A 37 -2.68 3.40 15.15
C ASN A 37 -3.91 2.64 14.65
N ARG A 38 -4.80 2.23 15.54
CA ARG A 38 -6.07 1.60 15.16
C ARG A 38 -6.98 2.58 14.40
N SER A 39 -7.11 3.81 14.88
CA SER A 39 -7.89 4.85 14.21
C SER A 39 -7.31 5.20 12.84
N ALA A 40 -5.98 5.36 12.75
CA ALA A 40 -5.31 5.62 11.48
C ALA A 40 -5.52 4.49 10.48
N ARG A 41 -5.39 3.23 10.91
CA ARG A 41 -5.63 2.06 10.08
C ARG A 41 -7.05 2.05 9.48
N SER A 42 -8.07 2.27 10.29
CA SER A 42 -9.46 2.30 9.79
C SER A 42 -9.68 3.43 8.78
N ARG A 43 -9.06 4.59 8.99
CA ARG A 43 -9.13 5.71 8.03
C ARG A 43 -8.39 5.40 6.74
N LEU A 44 -7.25 4.72 6.81
CA LEU A 44 -6.48 4.29 5.64
C LEU A 44 -7.23 3.25 4.82
N GLU A 45 -7.84 2.25 5.47
CA GLU A 45 -8.68 1.25 4.80
C GLU A 45 -9.87 1.91 4.10
N TYR A 46 -10.52 2.89 4.74
CA TYR A 46 -11.59 3.66 4.13
C TYR A 46 -11.11 4.50 2.94
N ALA A 47 -9.99 5.24 3.09
CA ALA A 47 -9.42 6.05 2.03
C ALA A 47 -8.96 5.20 0.84
N ASN A 48 -8.37 4.01 1.10
CA ASN A 48 -7.98 3.06 0.06
C ASN A 48 -9.18 2.61 -0.77
N GLY A 49 -10.30 2.28 -0.12
CA GLY A 49 -11.54 1.93 -0.82
C GLY A 49 -12.17 3.07 -1.63
N LEU A 50 -11.75 4.31 -1.42
CA LEU A 50 -12.21 5.46 -2.19
C LEU A 50 -11.37 5.76 -3.44
N ILE A 51 -10.20 5.16 -3.61
CA ILE A 51 -9.26 5.49 -4.69
C ILE A 51 -9.93 5.40 -6.06
N GLU A 52 -10.68 4.34 -6.32
CA GLU A 52 -11.35 4.12 -7.61
C GLU A 52 -12.59 4.99 -7.81
N VAL A 53 -13.31 5.30 -6.73
CA VAL A 53 -14.62 6.00 -6.80
C VAL A 53 -14.46 7.51 -6.67
N ASN A 54 -13.59 7.96 -5.77
CA ASN A 54 -13.35 9.37 -5.48
C ASN A 54 -11.91 9.62 -5.00
N PRO A 55 -10.92 9.60 -5.92
CA PRO A 55 -9.50 9.73 -5.55
C PRO A 55 -9.17 11.05 -4.87
N ARG A 56 -9.88 12.14 -5.19
CA ARG A 56 -9.70 13.45 -4.50
C ARG A 56 -10.06 13.37 -3.03
N LYS A 57 -11.13 12.66 -2.69
CA LYS A 57 -11.53 12.46 -1.30
C LYS A 57 -10.55 11.52 -0.59
N ALA A 58 -10.12 10.44 -1.25
CA ALA A 58 -9.09 9.55 -0.71
C ALA A 58 -7.82 10.33 -0.34
N LEU A 59 -7.35 11.22 -1.22
CA LEU A 59 -6.19 12.07 -0.96
C LEU A 59 -6.43 13.00 0.24
N ALA A 60 -7.56 13.70 0.27
CA ALA A 60 -7.90 14.60 1.36
C ALA A 60 -7.98 13.87 2.72
N ASP A 61 -8.56 12.67 2.75
CA ASP A 61 -8.69 11.88 3.97
C ASP A 61 -7.33 11.37 4.47
N VAL A 62 -6.42 10.95 3.58
CA VAL A 62 -5.08 10.49 3.98
C VAL A 62 -4.18 11.64 4.43
N GLU A 63 -4.30 12.83 3.84
CA GLU A 63 -3.52 14.00 4.22
C GLU A 63 -3.92 14.57 5.59
N GLN A 64 -5.12 14.30 6.07
CA GLN A 64 -5.57 14.65 7.42
C GLN A 64 -5.06 13.71 8.51
N ILE A 65 -4.40 12.61 8.17
CA ILE A 65 -3.87 11.66 9.16
C ILE A 65 -2.60 12.25 9.78
N ASN A 66 -2.64 12.45 11.11
CA ASN A 66 -1.44 12.87 11.84
C ASN A 66 -0.44 11.72 11.90
N ARG A 67 0.74 11.92 11.32
CA ARG A 67 1.79 10.89 11.17
C ARG A 67 2.70 10.74 12.40
N THR A 68 2.61 11.63 13.42
CA THR A 68 3.60 11.76 14.49
C THR A 68 3.80 10.48 15.32
N PHE A 69 2.77 9.68 15.52
CA PHE A 69 2.83 8.46 16.34
C PHE A 69 2.36 7.22 15.58
N LEU A 70 2.45 7.25 14.26
CA LEU A 70 2.09 6.10 13.46
C LEU A 70 3.15 4.99 13.58
N SER A 71 2.68 3.75 13.55
CA SER A 71 3.54 2.60 13.27
C SER A 71 4.12 2.73 11.87
N GLU A 72 5.27 2.12 11.66
CA GLU A 72 5.92 2.09 10.34
C GLU A 72 4.97 1.62 9.24
N ARG A 73 4.17 0.57 9.50
CA ARG A 73 3.15 0.08 8.58
C ARG A 73 2.14 1.16 8.18
N ASN A 74 1.53 1.81 9.17
CA ASN A 74 0.53 2.84 8.89
C ASN A 74 1.14 4.05 8.18
N TYR A 75 2.40 4.37 8.49
CA TYR A 75 3.13 5.43 7.81
C TYR A 75 3.33 5.10 6.32
N MET A 76 3.80 3.88 6.00
CA MET A 76 3.96 3.41 4.62
C MET A 76 2.62 3.31 3.89
N MET A 77 1.55 2.89 4.58
CA MET A 77 0.20 2.89 4.03
C MET A 77 -0.30 4.29 3.67
N CYS A 78 0.03 5.34 4.43
CA CYS A 78 -0.30 6.71 4.05
C CYS A 78 0.29 7.07 2.68
N ASP A 79 1.54 6.70 2.44
CA ASP A 79 2.22 7.01 1.18
C ASP A 79 1.70 6.15 0.02
N LEU A 80 1.36 4.89 0.27
CA LEU A 80 0.76 4.01 -0.73
C LEU A 80 -0.64 4.50 -1.16
N VAL A 81 -1.52 4.80 -0.20
CA VAL A 81 -2.87 5.33 -0.48
C VAL A 81 -2.79 6.69 -1.18
N LYS A 82 -1.84 7.55 -0.76
CA LYS A 82 -1.59 8.82 -1.44
C LYS A 82 -1.16 8.61 -2.89
N ALA A 83 -0.24 7.68 -3.15
CA ALA A 83 0.20 7.35 -4.50
C ALA A 83 -0.98 6.86 -5.37
N GLY A 84 -1.79 5.93 -4.87
CA GLY A 84 -2.97 5.44 -5.58
C GLY A 84 -3.98 6.55 -5.88
N ALA A 85 -4.26 7.43 -4.92
CA ALA A 85 -5.18 8.55 -5.10
C ALA A 85 -4.69 9.54 -6.17
N LEU A 86 -3.39 9.87 -6.18
CA LEU A 86 -2.79 10.74 -7.20
C LEU A 86 -2.86 10.11 -8.60
N ILE A 87 -2.57 8.80 -8.72
CA ILE A 87 -2.71 8.07 -9.98
C ILE A 87 -4.16 8.07 -10.46
N GLY A 88 -5.12 7.86 -9.56
CA GLY A 88 -6.55 7.98 -9.87
C GLY A 88 -6.97 9.37 -10.35
N MET A 89 -6.19 10.41 -10.02
CA MET A 89 -6.35 11.76 -10.55
C MET A 89 -5.50 12.05 -11.80
N GLN A 90 -4.82 11.03 -12.34
CA GLN A 90 -3.91 11.14 -13.48
C GLN A 90 -2.65 11.99 -13.21
N GLU A 91 -2.20 12.02 -11.97
CA GLU A 91 -0.94 12.63 -11.56
C GLU A 91 0.10 11.54 -11.33
N TYR A 92 1.20 11.52 -12.11
CA TYR A 92 2.13 10.36 -12.15
C TYR A 92 3.53 10.66 -11.60
N LEU A 93 3.93 11.91 -11.51
CA LEU A 93 5.30 12.28 -11.10
C LEU A 93 5.55 12.03 -9.60
N VAL A 94 4.65 12.49 -8.75
CA VAL A 94 4.77 12.34 -7.28
C VAL A 94 4.59 10.89 -6.83
N PRO A 95 3.61 10.13 -7.35
CA PRO A 95 3.42 8.72 -7.02
C PRO A 95 4.65 7.86 -7.23
N ASP A 96 5.41 8.02 -8.29
CA ASP A 96 6.62 7.21 -8.52
C ASP A 96 7.62 7.33 -7.36
N SER A 97 7.86 8.55 -6.88
CA SER A 97 8.73 8.78 -5.72
C SER A 97 8.20 8.12 -4.45
N LEU A 98 6.88 8.18 -4.20
CA LEU A 98 6.25 7.53 -3.04
C LEU A 98 6.36 6.00 -3.13
N LEU A 99 6.12 5.42 -4.32
CA LEU A 99 6.24 3.98 -4.54
C LEU A 99 7.68 3.48 -4.36
N ASN A 100 8.68 4.31 -4.67
CA ASN A 100 10.09 3.98 -4.40
C ASN A 100 10.39 3.89 -2.90
N ILE A 101 9.70 4.67 -2.07
CA ILE A 101 9.85 4.63 -0.61
C ILE A 101 9.14 3.41 -0.02
N VAL A 102 7.92 3.10 -0.45
CA VAL A 102 7.10 2.06 0.19
C VAL A 102 7.41 0.65 -0.30
N SER A 103 7.84 0.47 -1.55
CA SER A 103 8.14 -0.84 -2.15
C SER A 103 9.11 -1.70 -1.33
N PRO A 104 10.27 -1.20 -0.87
CA PRO A 104 11.22 -2.00 -0.08
C PRO A 104 10.59 -2.50 1.22
N TYR A 105 9.77 -1.69 1.87
CA TYR A 105 9.09 -2.06 3.10
C TYR A 105 8.15 -3.25 2.91
N PHE A 106 7.21 -3.16 1.93
CA PHE A 106 6.25 -4.22 1.68
C PHE A 106 6.91 -5.49 1.13
N LYS A 107 7.98 -5.34 0.35
CA LYS A 107 8.80 -6.47 -0.10
C LYS A 107 9.49 -7.19 1.06
N TYR A 108 10.06 -6.44 2.01
CA TYR A 108 10.68 -7.00 3.22
C TYR A 108 9.64 -7.72 4.10
N LYS A 109 8.42 -7.21 4.19
CA LYS A 109 7.32 -7.83 4.95
C LYS A 109 6.64 -8.99 4.22
N ALA A 110 7.02 -9.28 2.97
CA ALA A 110 6.36 -10.25 2.09
C ALA A 110 4.82 -10.05 2.00
N ASP A 111 4.40 -8.79 2.00
CA ASP A 111 2.99 -8.39 1.96
C ASP A 111 2.50 -8.39 0.51
N SER A 112 2.02 -9.55 0.04
CA SER A 112 1.59 -9.75 -1.34
C SER A 112 0.44 -8.82 -1.75
N LEU A 113 -0.50 -8.54 -0.85
CA LEU A 113 -1.61 -7.63 -1.09
C LEU A 113 -1.13 -6.25 -1.56
N HIS A 114 -0.29 -5.61 -0.76
CA HIS A 114 0.20 -4.26 -1.08
C HIS A 114 1.27 -4.27 -2.17
N LEU A 115 2.00 -5.38 -2.35
CA LEU A 115 2.90 -5.52 -3.50
C LEU A 115 2.12 -5.57 -4.81
N THR A 116 0.96 -6.22 -4.84
CA THR A 116 0.07 -6.22 -6.00
C THR A 116 -0.36 -4.80 -6.36
N GLU A 117 -0.82 -4.01 -5.39
CA GLU A 117 -1.20 -2.60 -5.59
C GLU A 117 0.00 -1.76 -6.09
N ILE A 118 1.17 -1.91 -5.48
CA ILE A 118 2.40 -1.20 -5.88
C ILE A 118 2.77 -1.51 -7.33
N TYR A 119 2.75 -2.78 -7.73
CA TYR A 119 3.08 -3.16 -9.10
C TYR A 119 2.02 -2.71 -10.10
N TYR A 120 0.74 -2.73 -9.73
CA TYR A 120 -0.32 -2.15 -10.53
C TYR A 120 -0.07 -0.65 -10.78
N TYR A 121 0.19 0.12 -9.73
CA TYR A 121 0.46 1.56 -9.82
C TYR A 121 1.72 1.87 -10.64
N ARG A 122 2.78 1.10 -10.48
CA ARG A 122 3.99 1.24 -11.32
C ARG A 122 3.70 0.93 -12.79
N GLY A 123 2.89 -0.08 -13.05
CA GLY A 123 2.43 -0.40 -14.39
C GLY A 123 1.67 0.76 -15.03
N GLU A 124 0.76 1.39 -14.29
CA GLU A 124 0.01 2.57 -14.74
C GLU A 124 0.92 3.79 -15.01
N ILE A 125 1.89 4.06 -14.15
CA ILE A 125 2.88 5.13 -14.37
C ILE A 125 3.69 4.86 -15.64
N ALA A 126 4.23 3.66 -15.79
CA ALA A 126 5.04 3.28 -16.95
C ALA A 126 4.22 3.34 -18.25
N ARG A 127 2.96 2.86 -18.21
CA ARG A 127 2.01 2.95 -19.33
C ARG A 127 1.77 4.40 -19.75
N HIS A 128 1.51 5.27 -18.79
CA HIS A 128 1.23 6.68 -19.07
C HIS A 128 2.46 7.41 -19.61
N SER A 129 3.65 7.04 -19.15
CA SER A 129 4.93 7.55 -19.61
C SER A 129 5.38 6.93 -20.95
N ASN A 130 4.57 6.05 -21.56
CA ASN A 130 4.87 5.30 -22.77
C ASN A 130 6.09 4.36 -22.66
N PHE A 131 6.44 3.94 -21.43
CA PHE A 131 7.46 2.93 -21.17
C PHE A 131 6.80 1.53 -21.19
N LEU A 132 6.42 1.09 -22.41
CA LEU A 132 5.59 -0.10 -22.59
C LEU A 132 6.23 -1.39 -22.08
N LEU A 133 7.56 -1.50 -22.15
CA LEU A 133 8.28 -2.68 -21.68
C LEU A 133 8.21 -2.78 -20.15
N GLU A 134 8.50 -1.68 -19.46
CA GLU A 134 8.39 -1.58 -18.00
C GLU A 134 6.93 -1.80 -17.55
N ALA A 135 5.95 -1.29 -18.28
CA ALA A 135 4.54 -1.54 -17.99
C ALA A 135 4.22 -3.05 -18.05
N VAL A 136 4.70 -3.76 -19.07
CA VAL A 136 4.55 -5.22 -19.18
C VAL A 136 5.22 -5.94 -18.01
N GLU A 137 6.42 -5.53 -17.61
CA GLU A 137 7.12 -6.11 -16.46
C GLU A 137 6.34 -5.91 -15.16
N TYR A 138 5.90 -4.69 -14.87
CA TYR A 138 5.14 -4.40 -13.65
C TYR A 138 3.78 -5.08 -13.61
N PHE A 139 3.02 -5.11 -14.69
CA PHE A 139 1.76 -5.86 -14.73
C PHE A 139 1.98 -7.37 -14.63
N THR A 140 3.09 -7.89 -15.13
CA THR A 140 3.47 -9.30 -14.94
C THR A 140 3.74 -9.58 -13.46
N LEU A 141 4.49 -8.71 -12.77
CA LEU A 141 4.71 -8.82 -11.33
C LEU A 141 3.38 -8.68 -10.56
N CYS A 142 2.53 -7.75 -10.97
CA CYS A 142 1.20 -7.60 -10.39
C CYS A 142 0.41 -8.91 -10.46
N THR A 143 0.38 -9.60 -11.60
CA THR A 143 -0.32 -10.90 -11.73
C THR A 143 0.32 -12.00 -10.86
N GLN A 144 1.64 -11.99 -10.68
CA GLN A 144 2.34 -12.98 -9.84
C GLN A 144 2.05 -12.82 -8.35
N TYR A 145 1.90 -11.58 -7.87
CA TYR A 145 1.60 -11.28 -6.48
C TYR A 145 0.10 -11.16 -6.20
N ASN A 146 -0.73 -11.16 -7.25
CA ASN A 146 -2.17 -10.98 -7.12
C ASN A 146 -2.78 -12.10 -6.26
N ASN A 147 -3.40 -11.69 -5.18
CA ASN A 147 -4.10 -12.57 -4.25
C ASN A 147 -5.56 -12.10 -4.17
N ASP A 148 -6.25 -12.24 -5.29
CA ASP A 148 -7.65 -11.80 -5.50
C ASP A 148 -7.90 -10.28 -5.28
N VAL A 149 -6.85 -9.47 -5.42
CA VAL A 149 -6.96 -8.00 -5.30
C VAL A 149 -7.62 -7.40 -6.54
N TYR A 150 -7.19 -7.85 -7.70
CA TYR A 150 -7.72 -7.43 -9.01
C TYR A 150 -8.27 -8.62 -9.77
N ASP A 151 -9.25 -8.38 -10.65
CA ASP A 151 -9.71 -9.42 -11.58
C ASP A 151 -8.57 -9.81 -12.52
N LEU A 152 -8.14 -11.07 -12.44
CA LEU A 152 -7.07 -11.60 -13.28
C LEU A 152 -7.38 -11.50 -14.80
N ARG A 153 -8.66 -11.52 -15.19
CA ARG A 153 -9.06 -11.36 -16.59
C ARG A 153 -8.77 -9.94 -17.07
N GLU A 154 -9.08 -8.95 -16.23
CA GLU A 154 -8.80 -7.54 -16.53
C GLU A 154 -7.30 -7.27 -16.59
N LEU A 155 -6.53 -7.73 -15.61
CA LEU A 155 -5.06 -7.62 -15.62
C LEU A 155 -4.45 -8.27 -16.85
N ASN A 156 -4.90 -9.48 -17.22
CA ASN A 156 -4.42 -10.19 -18.39
C ASN A 156 -4.86 -9.51 -19.69
N PHE A 157 -6.04 -8.88 -19.74
CA PHE A 157 -6.46 -8.06 -20.87
C PHE A 157 -5.48 -6.90 -21.10
N TYR A 158 -5.18 -6.10 -20.08
CA TYR A 158 -4.21 -5.01 -20.17
C TYR A 158 -2.81 -5.52 -20.53
N LEU A 159 -2.35 -6.59 -19.88
CA LEU A 159 -1.04 -7.18 -20.11
C LEU A 159 -0.86 -7.62 -21.57
N ASN A 160 -1.84 -8.33 -22.14
CA ASN A 160 -1.78 -8.77 -23.53
C ASN A 160 -1.88 -7.60 -24.52
N ASN A 161 -2.66 -6.58 -24.20
CA ASN A 161 -2.74 -5.37 -25.01
C ASN A 161 -1.39 -4.64 -25.09
N PHE A 162 -0.70 -4.46 -23.94
CA PHE A 162 0.62 -3.85 -23.91
C PHE A 162 1.70 -4.71 -24.58
N LYS A 163 1.66 -6.04 -24.38
CA LYS A 163 2.53 -6.97 -25.12
C LYS A 163 2.36 -6.81 -26.63
N GLY A 164 1.12 -6.71 -27.10
CA GLY A 164 0.83 -6.47 -28.51
C GLY A 164 1.46 -5.16 -29.01
N GLN A 165 1.42 -4.09 -28.23
CA GLN A 165 2.06 -2.82 -28.58
C GLN A 165 3.60 -2.94 -28.61
N VAL A 166 4.20 -3.60 -27.62
CA VAL A 166 5.66 -3.85 -27.58
C VAL A 166 6.10 -4.68 -28.78
N TYR A 167 5.38 -5.74 -29.12
CA TYR A 167 5.70 -6.58 -30.29
C TYR A 167 5.54 -5.83 -31.60
N HIS A 168 4.55 -4.97 -31.71
CA HIS A 168 4.38 -4.08 -32.87
C HIS A 168 5.61 -3.19 -33.09
N THR A 169 6.10 -2.52 -32.02
CA THR A 169 7.30 -1.66 -32.12
C THR A 169 8.56 -2.41 -32.47
N LYS A 170 8.62 -3.71 -32.14
CA LYS A 170 9.75 -4.60 -32.44
C LYS A 170 9.58 -5.38 -33.76
N HIS A 171 8.54 -5.10 -34.55
CA HIS A 171 8.20 -5.79 -35.77
C HIS A 171 8.02 -7.31 -35.64
N MET A 172 7.59 -7.78 -34.46
CA MET A 172 7.32 -9.19 -34.14
C MET A 172 5.87 -9.51 -34.47
N MET A 173 5.53 -9.64 -35.74
CA MET A 173 4.14 -9.70 -36.23
C MET A 173 3.36 -10.91 -35.71
N LYS A 174 4.02 -12.06 -35.53
CA LYS A 174 3.35 -13.27 -35.05
C LYS A 174 2.94 -13.11 -33.59
N GLU A 175 3.88 -12.69 -32.73
CA GLU A 175 3.68 -12.47 -31.29
C GLU A 175 2.70 -11.32 -31.05
N GLU A 176 2.74 -10.28 -31.87
CA GLU A 176 1.76 -9.19 -31.86
C GLU A 176 0.34 -9.71 -32.11
N LYS A 177 0.15 -10.53 -33.14
CA LYS A 177 -1.15 -11.11 -33.49
C LYS A 177 -1.68 -12.00 -32.36
N GLU A 178 -0.82 -12.86 -31.80
CA GLU A 178 -1.18 -13.74 -30.68
C GLU A 178 -1.60 -12.94 -29.44
N ALA A 179 -0.85 -11.92 -29.07
CA ALA A 179 -1.16 -11.06 -27.91
C ALA A 179 -2.47 -10.27 -28.13
N LYS A 180 -2.68 -9.71 -29.32
CA LYS A 180 -3.92 -8.97 -29.65
C LYS A 180 -5.15 -9.89 -29.67
N LEU A 181 -5.02 -11.13 -30.17
CA LEU A 181 -6.11 -12.10 -30.13
C LEU A 181 -6.45 -12.53 -28.69
N ALA A 182 -5.46 -12.73 -27.84
CA ALA A 182 -5.68 -13.03 -26.42
C ALA A 182 -6.37 -11.87 -25.71
N ALA A 183 -5.95 -10.63 -25.94
CA ALA A 183 -6.63 -9.44 -25.42
C ALA A 183 -8.09 -9.34 -25.92
N LEU A 184 -8.33 -9.59 -27.20
CA LEU A 184 -9.68 -9.55 -27.75
C LEU A 184 -10.61 -10.60 -27.14
N SER A 185 -10.12 -11.82 -26.89
CA SER A 185 -10.88 -12.88 -26.20
C SER A 185 -11.29 -12.46 -24.80
N LEU A 186 -10.32 -11.97 -24.01
CA LEU A 186 -10.57 -11.50 -22.66
C LEU A 186 -11.52 -10.29 -22.61
N GLY A 187 -11.39 -9.35 -23.55
CA GLY A 187 -12.29 -8.22 -23.65
C GLY A 187 -13.74 -8.62 -23.94
N LYS A 188 -13.96 -9.70 -24.72
CA LYS A 188 -15.32 -10.25 -24.92
C LYS A 188 -15.88 -10.89 -23.65
N GLU A 189 -15.07 -11.60 -22.89
CA GLU A 189 -15.46 -12.21 -21.61
C GLU A 189 -15.81 -11.15 -20.56
N LEU A 190 -15.06 -10.04 -20.50
CA LEU A 190 -15.32 -8.93 -19.59
C LEU A 190 -16.62 -8.17 -19.93
N ASN A 191 -16.97 -8.06 -21.21
CA ASN A 191 -18.19 -7.38 -21.65
C ASN A 191 -19.45 -8.27 -21.60
N ASN A 192 -19.31 -9.59 -21.52
CA ASN A 192 -20.41 -10.54 -21.35
C ASN A 192 -20.14 -11.44 -20.12
N PRO A 193 -20.25 -10.92 -18.90
CA PRO A 193 -20.18 -11.74 -17.70
C PRO A 193 -21.39 -12.69 -17.68
N SER A 194 -21.11 -13.99 -17.72
CA SER A 194 -22.10 -15.08 -17.61
C SER A 194 -22.70 -15.17 -16.21
#